data_43da5e4358853ce2a4ff4c26968be951
#
_entry.id   43da5e4358853ce2a4ff4c26968be951
#
_cell.length_a   1.000
_cell.length_b   1.000
_cell.length_c   1.000
_cell.angle_alpha   90.00
_cell.angle_beta   90.00
_cell.angle_gamma   90.00
#
_symmetry.space_group_name_H-M   'P 1'
#
loop_
_entity.id
_entity.type
_entity.pdbx_description
1 polymer ?
#
loop_
_entity_poly.entity_id
_entity_poly.type
_entity_poly.pdbx_seq_one_letter_code
_entity_poly.pdbx_strand_id
1 'polypeptide(L)'
;IPINYEIQVRPRSGLAIKHGISVLNSPGTVDSDYRGEIGVILINHGDTNFKINPFDRIAQIVVTQIIKVKIIKNNNLSDTQRGSGGFGSTGDRND
;
A
#
# COMPACT_ATOMS: atom_id res chain seq x y z
N ILE A 1 -12.08 13.80 4.12
CA ILE A 1 -12.41 13.27 2.79
C ILE A 1 -13.82 12.67 2.78
N PRO A 2 -14.48 12.62 1.60
CA PRO A 2 -15.84 12.09 1.50
C PRO A 2 -15.91 10.60 1.88
N ILE A 3 -17.10 10.18 2.35
CA ILE A 3 -17.39 8.75 2.51
C ILE A 3 -17.22 8.03 1.17
N ASN A 4 -16.82 6.78 1.17
CA ASN A 4 -16.45 5.97 -0.01
C ASN A 4 -15.10 6.36 -0.65
N TYR A 5 -14.31 7.16 0.06
CA TYR A 5 -12.91 7.43 -0.31
C TYR A 5 -12.00 7.10 0.86
N GLU A 6 -10.76 6.83 0.54
CA GLU A 6 -9.68 6.69 1.51
C GLU A 6 -8.44 7.43 1.02
N ILE A 7 -7.53 7.74 1.93
CA ILE A 7 -6.19 8.17 1.58
C ILE A 7 -5.25 6.98 1.79
N GLN A 8 -4.39 6.74 0.81
CA GLN A 8 -3.27 5.81 0.96
C GLN A 8 -1.98 6.58 1.12
N VAL A 9 -1.21 6.22 2.15
CA VAL A 9 0.13 6.74 2.38
C VAL A 9 1.11 5.78 1.74
N ARG A 10 1.86 6.26 0.75
CA ARG A 10 2.76 5.46 -0.06
C ARG A 10 4.19 5.96 0.02
N PRO A 11 5.19 5.07 -0.20
CA PRO A 11 6.58 5.48 -0.29
C PRO A 11 6.84 6.39 -1.50
N ARG A 12 7.91 7.15 -1.41
CA ARG A 12 8.44 7.90 -2.55
C ARG A 12 9.55 7.09 -3.21
N SER A 13 9.46 6.94 -4.53
CA SER A 13 10.40 6.11 -5.29
C SER A 13 11.85 6.60 -5.17
N GLY A 14 12.07 7.91 -5.14
CA GLY A 14 13.41 8.47 -4.98
C GLY A 14 14.05 8.12 -3.64
N LEU A 15 13.31 8.22 -2.55
CA LEU A 15 13.81 7.83 -1.22
C LEU A 15 14.03 6.32 -1.12
N ALA A 16 13.19 5.54 -1.77
CA ALA A 16 13.33 4.09 -1.78
C ALA A 16 14.61 3.66 -2.51
N ILE A 17 14.81 4.14 -3.74
CA ILE A 17 15.93 3.70 -4.55
C ILE A 17 17.29 4.24 -4.06
N LYS A 18 17.32 5.48 -3.57
CA LYS A 18 18.58 6.11 -3.14
C LYS A 18 18.97 5.78 -1.71
N HIS A 19 18.00 5.60 -0.81
CA HIS A 19 18.26 5.51 0.62
C HIS A 19 17.61 4.30 1.28
N GLY A 20 16.82 3.52 0.56
CA GLY A 20 16.12 2.37 1.14
C GLY A 20 15.00 2.77 2.10
N ILE A 21 14.48 3.98 2.00
CA ILE A 21 13.41 4.46 2.87
C ILE A 21 12.06 4.05 2.29
N SER A 22 11.25 3.44 3.12
CA SER A 22 9.89 3.01 2.76
C SER A 22 8.90 3.33 3.87
N VAL A 23 7.63 3.14 3.58
CA VAL A 23 6.56 3.18 4.57
C VAL A 23 6.35 1.75 5.06
N LEU A 24 6.49 1.54 6.37
CA LEU A 24 6.49 0.20 6.97
C LEU A 24 5.18 -0.56 6.69
N ASN A 25 4.07 0.14 6.79
CA ASN A 25 2.72 -0.41 6.53
C ASN A 25 2.21 -0.06 5.13
N SER A 26 3.08 -0.06 4.14
CA SER A 26 2.73 0.36 2.78
C SER A 26 1.72 -0.59 2.11
N PRO A 27 0.57 -0.07 1.62
CA PRO A 27 0.12 1.30 1.80
C PRO A 27 -0.46 1.53 3.20
N GLY A 28 -0.14 2.66 3.82
CA GLY A 28 -0.87 3.14 4.98
C GLY A 28 -2.27 3.59 4.56
N THR A 29 -3.27 3.38 5.40
CA THR A 29 -4.65 3.72 5.09
C THR A 29 -5.17 4.76 6.07
N VAL A 30 -5.76 5.81 5.53
CA VAL A 30 -6.51 6.83 6.30
C VAL A 30 -7.97 6.77 5.85
N ASP A 31 -8.82 6.35 6.76
CA ASP A 31 -10.25 6.20 6.50
C ASP A 31 -10.97 7.55 6.48
N SER A 32 -12.12 7.60 5.82
CA SER A 32 -12.90 8.83 5.69
C SER A 32 -13.38 9.40 7.02
N ASP A 33 -13.55 8.57 8.02
CA ASP A 33 -14.01 8.98 9.37
C ASP A 33 -12.87 9.33 10.33
N TYR A 34 -11.62 9.22 9.89
CA TYR A 34 -10.47 9.59 10.72
C TYR A 34 -10.39 11.11 10.86
N ARG A 35 -10.20 11.58 12.09
CA ARG A 35 -10.10 13.01 12.43
C ARG A 35 -8.80 13.37 13.13
N GLY A 36 -7.90 12.41 13.29
CA GLY A 36 -6.62 12.63 13.94
C GLY A 36 -5.54 13.20 13.00
N GLU A 37 -4.37 13.38 13.55
CA GLU A 37 -3.18 13.77 12.79
C GLU A 37 -2.72 12.62 11.89
N ILE A 38 -2.32 12.93 10.66
CA ILE A 38 -1.75 11.94 9.76
C ILE A 38 -0.32 11.64 10.19
N GLY A 39 -0.06 10.38 10.52
CA GLY A 39 1.26 9.88 10.83
C GLY A 39 1.80 9.02 9.70
N VAL A 40 3.10 9.12 9.46
CA VAL A 40 3.81 8.28 8.50
C VAL A 40 4.80 7.40 9.24
N ILE A 41 4.66 6.08 9.08
CA ILE A 41 5.55 5.10 9.72
C ILE A 41 6.62 4.71 8.71
N LEU A 42 7.83 5.24 8.90
CA LEU A 42 8.96 4.97 8.00
C LEU A 42 9.81 3.82 8.50
N ILE A 43 10.42 3.13 7.55
CA ILE A 43 11.44 2.13 7.81
C ILE A 43 12.66 2.41 6.91
N ASN A 44 13.85 2.23 7.46
CA ASN A 44 15.11 2.38 6.72
C ASN A 44 15.70 1.00 6.45
N HIS A 45 15.64 0.57 5.20
CA HIS A 45 16.26 -0.67 4.72
C HIS A 45 17.68 -0.45 4.19
N GLY A 46 18.14 0.79 4.19
CA GLY A 46 19.49 1.13 3.71
C GLY A 46 20.57 0.88 4.76
N ASP A 47 21.81 1.09 4.36
CA ASP A 47 22.99 0.84 5.19
C ASP A 47 23.44 2.07 5.99
N THR A 48 22.88 3.23 5.69
CA THR A 48 23.28 4.49 6.31
C THR A 48 22.12 5.18 6.99
N ASN A 49 22.41 5.99 8.00
CA ASN A 49 21.42 6.80 8.66
C ASN A 49 20.81 7.79 7.67
N PHE A 50 19.51 8.00 7.79
CA PHE A 50 18.79 8.97 7.00
C PHE A 50 18.17 10.01 7.92
N LYS A 51 18.61 11.27 7.78
CA LYS A 51 18.10 12.37 8.60
C LYS A 51 16.86 12.98 7.95
N ILE A 52 15.81 13.15 8.75
CA ILE A 52 14.58 13.83 8.33
C ILE A 52 14.59 15.22 8.97
N ASN A 53 14.47 16.23 8.14
CA ASN A 53 14.35 17.61 8.57
C ASN A 53 12.89 18.08 8.40
N PRO A 54 12.48 19.13 9.14
CA PRO A 54 11.17 19.73 8.92
C PRO A 54 10.96 20.09 7.44
N PHE A 55 9.75 19.86 6.95
CA PHE A 55 9.32 20.09 5.56
C PHE A 55 9.92 19.15 4.51
N ASP A 56 10.69 18.16 4.92
CA ASP A 56 11.12 17.11 3.99
C ASP A 56 9.93 16.30 3.47
N ARG A 57 9.98 15.94 2.21
CA ARG A 57 8.97 15.08 1.57
C ARG A 57 9.33 13.63 1.83
N ILE A 58 8.64 12.99 2.78
CA ILE A 58 8.98 11.65 3.25
C ILE A 58 8.05 10.56 2.71
N ALA A 59 6.91 10.93 2.18
CA ALA A 59 5.90 10.02 1.66
C ALA A 59 5.01 10.79 0.68
N GLN A 60 4.07 10.08 0.08
CA GLN A 60 3.05 10.69 -0.74
C GLN A 60 1.68 10.13 -0.36
N ILE A 61 0.64 10.91 -0.59
CA ILE A 61 -0.72 10.48 -0.36
C ILE A 61 -1.47 10.40 -1.68
N VAL A 62 -2.33 9.41 -1.77
CA VAL A 62 -3.22 9.20 -2.92
C VAL A 62 -4.63 9.06 -2.40
N VAL A 63 -5.56 9.85 -2.93
CA VAL A 63 -6.98 9.71 -2.63
C VAL A 63 -7.56 8.69 -3.57
N THR A 64 -8.19 7.66 -3.01
CA THR A 64 -8.71 6.52 -3.75
C THR A 64 -10.19 6.33 -3.42
N GLN A 65 -10.99 6.06 -4.42
CA GLN A 65 -12.36 5.62 -4.20
C GLN A 65 -12.37 4.16 -3.75
N ILE A 66 -13.15 3.86 -2.73
CA ILE A 66 -13.31 2.50 -2.21
C ILE A 66 -14.70 1.97 -2.54
N ILE A 67 -14.77 0.66 -2.75
CA ILE A 67 -16.02 -0.06 -2.93
C ILE A 67 -16.24 -0.91 -1.70
N LYS A 68 -17.39 -0.69 -1.02
CA LYS A 68 -17.79 -1.53 0.10
C LYS A 68 -18.34 -2.83 -0.43
N VAL A 69 -17.79 -3.94 0.05
CA VAL A 69 -18.22 -5.27 -0.37
C VAL A 69 -18.84 -6.01 0.82
N LYS A 70 -19.79 -6.87 0.52
CA LYS A 70 -20.35 -7.81 1.49
C LYS A 70 -19.68 -9.17 1.28
N ILE A 71 -19.03 -9.67 2.32
CA ILE A 71 -18.40 -10.98 2.27
C ILE A 71 -19.45 -12.03 2.60
N ILE A 72 -19.61 -12.98 1.69
CA ILE A 72 -20.59 -14.08 1.83
C ILE A 72 -19.81 -15.39 1.85
N LYS A 73 -20.06 -16.20 2.88
CA LYS A 73 -19.53 -17.56 2.92
C LYS A 73 -20.20 -18.41 1.84
N ASN A 74 -19.38 -19.09 1.04
CA ASN A 74 -19.88 -19.99 0.01
C ASN A 74 -19.06 -21.29 0.05
N ASN A 75 -19.76 -22.42 -0.05
CA ASN A 75 -19.12 -23.73 -0.02
C ASN A 75 -18.51 -24.11 -1.39
N ASN A 76 -18.98 -23.50 -2.47
CA ASN A 76 -18.52 -23.78 -3.82
C ASN A 76 -18.21 -22.46 -4.54
N LEU A 77 -17.05 -22.41 -5.22
CA LEU A 77 -16.65 -21.33 -6.07
C LEU A 77 -16.83 -21.72 -7.53
N SER A 78 -17.10 -20.74 -8.39
CA SER A 78 -17.18 -20.96 -9.83
C SER A 78 -15.81 -21.37 -10.39
N ASP A 79 -15.85 -22.18 -11.44
CA ASP A 79 -14.64 -22.60 -12.13
C ASP A 79 -14.10 -21.48 -13.04
N THR A 80 -12.78 -21.39 -13.11
CA THR A 80 -12.07 -20.50 -14.04
C THR A 80 -10.90 -21.24 -14.65
N GLN A 81 -10.38 -20.72 -15.75
CA GLN A 81 -9.19 -21.30 -16.39
C GLN A 81 -7.99 -21.32 -15.45
N ARG A 82 -7.81 -20.28 -14.63
CA ARG A 82 -6.73 -20.21 -13.64
C ARG A 82 -6.94 -21.18 -12.48
N GLY A 83 -8.19 -21.38 -12.05
CA GLY A 83 -8.54 -22.21 -10.89
C GLY A 83 -7.84 -21.73 -9.62
N SER A 84 -7.24 -22.67 -8.90
CA SER A 84 -6.53 -22.39 -7.65
C SER A 84 -5.07 -21.94 -7.83
N GLY A 85 -4.63 -21.73 -9.07
CA GLY A 85 -3.25 -21.35 -9.38
C GLY A 85 -2.92 -19.97 -8.80
N GLY A 86 -1.85 -19.90 -8.04
CA GLY A 86 -1.34 -18.67 -7.46
C GLY A 86 0.18 -18.77 -7.29
N PHE A 87 0.79 -17.80 -6.65
CA PHE A 87 2.19 -17.83 -6.24
C PHE A 87 3.16 -18.31 -7.31
N GLY A 88 3.13 -17.67 -8.49
CA GLY A 88 4.01 -18.03 -9.60
C GLY A 88 3.41 -19.03 -10.58
N SER A 89 2.11 -19.30 -10.51
CA SER A 89 1.45 -20.23 -11.43
C SER A 89 1.53 -19.81 -12.90
N THR A 90 1.78 -18.53 -13.19
CA THR A 90 1.98 -18.02 -14.55
C THR A 90 3.42 -18.16 -15.05
N GLY A 91 4.32 -18.66 -14.22
CA GLY A 91 5.74 -18.85 -14.53
C GLY A 91 6.59 -17.62 -14.25
N ASP A 92 7.89 -17.84 -14.09
CA ASP A 92 8.86 -16.79 -13.76
C ASP A 92 9.42 -16.07 -14.99
N ARG A 93 9.19 -16.62 -16.17
CA ARG A 93 9.74 -16.12 -17.43
C ARG A 93 8.73 -16.17 -18.56
N ASN A 94 8.82 -15.20 -19.45
CA ASN A 94 8.13 -15.22 -20.75
C ASN A 94 9.07 -15.85 -21.79
N ASP A 95 8.84 -17.11 -22.10
CA ASP A 95 9.60 -17.83 -23.13
C ASP A 95 8.89 -17.80 -24.48
#